data_fd660adb5cc624150610393f4958c256
#
_entry.id   fd660adb5cc624150610393f4958c256
#
_cell.length_a   1.000
_cell.length_b   1.000
_cell.length_c   1.000
_cell.angle_alpha   90.00
_cell.angle_beta   90.00
_cell.angle_gamma   90.00
#
_symmetry.space_group_name_H-M   'P 1'
#
loop_
_entity.id
_entity.type
_entity.pdbx_description
1 polymer ?
#
loop_
_entity_poly.entity_id
_entity_poly.type
_entity_poly.pdbx_seq_one_letter_code
_entity_poly.pdbx_strand_id
1 'polypeptide(L)'
;MVKKAKKYIKKGDIFQVVLSQRFETNLSKSPLEIYKKLRIKNPSPFMFFFNFDDFQIIGSSPEILVRLRKNKITIFTIIKKRFLSKMVSCT
;
A
#
# COMPACT_ATOMS: atom_id res chain seq x y z
N MET A 1 12.08 -7.39 -14.47
CA MET A 1 10.98 -6.42 -14.33
C MET A 1 11.44 -4.97 -14.49
N VAL A 2 12.33 -4.44 -13.66
CA VAL A 2 12.78 -3.03 -13.68
C VAL A 2 13.31 -2.57 -15.04
N LYS A 3 14.18 -3.36 -15.69
CA LYS A 3 14.73 -3.04 -17.02
C LYS A 3 13.63 -2.88 -18.08
N LYS A 4 12.59 -3.72 -18.02
CA LYS A 4 11.44 -3.65 -18.93
C LYS A 4 10.60 -2.40 -18.69
N ALA A 5 10.34 -2.07 -17.42
CA ALA A 5 9.64 -0.86 -17.04
C ALA A 5 10.36 0.42 -17.51
N LYS A 6 11.68 0.49 -17.33
CA LYS A 6 12.49 1.60 -17.83
C LYS A 6 12.42 1.78 -19.35
N LYS A 7 12.28 0.70 -20.12
CA LYS A 7 12.09 0.79 -21.58
C LYS A 7 10.77 1.48 -21.95
N TYR A 8 9.66 1.14 -21.24
CA TYR A 8 8.37 1.79 -21.47
C TYR A 8 8.40 3.29 -21.12
N ILE A 9 9.09 3.65 -20.03
CA ILE A 9 9.27 5.06 -19.68
C ILE A 9 10.08 5.80 -20.76
N LYS A 10 11.17 5.20 -21.24
CA LYS A 10 12.01 5.82 -22.31
C LYS A 10 11.27 5.98 -23.63
N LYS A 11 10.34 5.08 -23.95
CA LYS A 11 9.50 5.17 -25.14
C LYS A 11 8.39 6.22 -25.03
N GLY A 12 8.13 6.74 -23.84
CA GLY A 12 7.03 7.65 -23.58
C GLY A 12 5.67 6.98 -23.42
N ASP A 13 5.61 5.65 -23.32
CA ASP A 13 4.37 4.90 -23.11
C ASP A 13 3.78 5.15 -21.73
N ILE A 14 4.64 5.32 -20.72
CA ILE A 14 4.30 5.61 -19.34
C ILE A 14 5.32 6.56 -18.73
N PHE A 15 4.90 7.37 -17.75
CA PHE A 15 5.82 8.24 -17.01
C PHE A 15 6.13 7.69 -15.60
N GLN A 16 5.29 6.81 -15.08
CA GLN A 16 5.44 6.17 -13.79
C GLN A 16 4.85 4.77 -13.81
N VAL A 17 5.45 3.85 -13.06
CA VAL A 17 4.95 2.49 -12.85
C VAL A 17 5.34 1.98 -11.47
N VAL A 18 4.40 1.31 -10.81
CA VAL A 18 4.64 0.63 -9.54
C VAL A 18 4.78 -0.87 -9.81
N LEU A 19 5.94 -1.40 -9.50
CA LEU A 19 6.20 -2.82 -9.60
C LEU A 19 5.93 -3.49 -8.26
N SER A 20 5.15 -4.57 -8.26
CA SER A 20 4.80 -5.30 -7.06
C SER A 20 4.99 -6.80 -7.22
N GLN A 21 5.09 -7.50 -6.09
CA GLN A 21 5.08 -8.95 -6.01
C GLN A 21 3.98 -9.38 -5.06
N ARG A 22 3.32 -10.48 -5.41
CA ARG A 22 2.37 -11.15 -4.53
C ARG A 22 3.11 -12.25 -3.77
N PHE A 23 3.01 -12.21 -2.45
CA PHE A 23 3.48 -13.27 -1.58
C PHE A 23 2.28 -13.97 -0.97
N GLU A 24 2.31 -15.29 -0.96
CA GLU A 24 1.29 -16.12 -0.34
C GLU A 24 1.91 -16.96 0.76
N THR A 25 1.21 -17.07 1.89
CA THR A 25 1.61 -17.90 3.00
C THR A 25 0.38 -18.35 3.78
N ASN A 26 0.48 -19.50 4.41
CA ASN A 26 -0.54 -19.96 5.32
C ASN A 26 -0.51 -19.15 6.61
N LEU A 27 -1.69 -18.73 7.06
CA LEU A 27 -1.83 -17.98 8.29
C LEU A 27 -1.96 -18.94 9.48
N SER A 28 -1.08 -18.78 10.45
CA SER A 28 -1.16 -19.47 11.75
C SER A 28 -1.89 -18.66 12.83
N LYS A 29 -2.21 -17.41 12.53
CA LYS A 29 -2.82 -16.46 13.47
C LYS A 29 -4.06 -15.81 12.87
N SER A 30 -4.93 -15.31 13.75
CA SER A 30 -6.12 -14.60 13.27
C SER A 30 -5.75 -13.30 12.52
N PRO A 31 -6.52 -12.91 11.51
CA PRO A 31 -6.28 -11.68 10.77
C PRO A 31 -6.19 -10.43 11.65
N LEU A 32 -6.98 -10.39 12.72
CA LEU A 32 -6.96 -9.27 13.67
C LEU A 32 -5.62 -9.17 14.44
N GLU A 33 -5.03 -10.29 14.80
CA GLU A 33 -3.69 -10.30 15.43
C GLU A 33 -2.61 -9.81 14.47
N ILE A 34 -2.73 -10.16 13.18
CA ILE A 34 -1.83 -9.67 12.15
C ILE A 34 -1.97 -8.15 12.00
N TYR A 35 -3.20 -7.64 11.99
CA TYR A 35 -3.46 -6.20 11.97
C TYR A 35 -2.83 -5.47 13.16
N LYS A 36 -3.00 -6.00 14.37
CA LYS A 36 -2.39 -5.43 15.59
C LYS A 36 -0.86 -5.38 15.49
N LYS A 37 -0.24 -6.43 15.00
CA LYS A 37 1.22 -6.47 14.77
C LYS A 37 1.67 -5.50 13.68
N LEU A 38 0.91 -5.40 12.60
CA LEU A 38 1.18 -4.45 11.52
C LEU A 38 1.13 -3.01 12.03
N ARG A 39 0.15 -2.67 12.87
CA ARG A 39 0.00 -1.36 13.49
C ARG A 39 1.19 -0.98 14.37
N ILE A 40 1.76 -1.94 15.08
CA ILE A 40 2.93 -1.70 15.93
C ILE A 40 4.21 -1.55 15.09
N LYS A 41 4.40 -2.42 14.09
CA LYS A 41 5.63 -2.45 13.30
C LYS A 41 5.71 -1.41 12.21
N ASN A 42 4.57 -1.05 11.63
CA ASN A 42 4.50 -0.14 10.50
C ASN A 42 3.27 0.77 10.60
N PRO A 43 3.23 1.65 11.62
CA PRO A 43 2.13 2.59 11.77
C PRO A 43 2.08 3.53 10.57
N SER A 44 0.89 3.77 10.07
CA SER A 44 0.65 4.73 9.00
C SER A 44 -0.59 5.57 9.29
N PRO A 45 -0.75 6.74 8.64
CA PRO A 45 -1.94 7.59 8.81
C PRO A 45 -3.24 6.91 8.40
N PHE A 46 -3.17 5.94 7.49
CA PHE A 46 -4.32 5.24 6.94
C PHE A 46 -4.17 3.74 7.12
N MET A 47 -4.52 3.29 8.29
CA MET A 47 -4.64 1.87 8.57
C MET A 47 -6.09 1.46 8.51
N PHE A 48 -6.36 0.29 7.94
CA PHE A 48 -7.70 -0.24 7.83
C PHE A 48 -7.74 -1.75 8.04
N PHE A 49 -8.85 -2.20 8.56
CA PHE A 49 -9.21 -3.60 8.71
C PHE A 49 -10.66 -3.75 8.25
N PHE A 50 -10.87 -4.37 7.12
CA PHE A 50 -12.19 -4.71 6.60
C PHE A 50 -12.45 -6.18 6.83
N ASN A 51 -13.55 -6.48 7.50
CA ASN A 51 -14.00 -7.83 7.72
C ASN A 51 -15.22 -8.10 6.84
N PHE A 52 -15.03 -8.94 5.85
CA PHE A 52 -16.10 -9.53 5.05
C PHE A 52 -16.29 -10.96 5.52
N ASP A 53 -17.46 -11.51 5.37
CA ASP A 53 -17.77 -12.84 5.93
C ASP A 53 -16.79 -13.93 5.48
N ASP A 54 -16.39 -13.92 4.22
CA ASP A 54 -15.51 -14.92 3.62
C ASP A 54 -14.02 -14.56 3.66
N PHE A 55 -13.69 -13.29 3.79
CA PHE A 55 -12.29 -12.82 3.76
C PHE A 55 -12.11 -11.50 4.51
N GLN A 56 -10.88 -11.19 4.88
CA GLN A 56 -10.52 -9.93 5.52
C GLN A 56 -9.46 -9.21 4.69
N ILE A 57 -9.55 -7.89 4.65
CA ILE A 57 -8.55 -7.01 4.03
C ILE A 57 -7.93 -6.14 5.10
N ILE A 58 -6.61 -6.21 5.18
CA ILE A 58 -5.81 -5.44 6.14
C ILE A 58 -4.85 -4.56 5.35
N GLY A 59 -4.78 -3.29 5.70
CA GLY A 59 -3.87 -2.38 5.01
C GLY A 59 -3.27 -1.33 5.91
N SER A 60 -2.10 -0.85 5.47
CA SER A 60 -1.39 0.26 6.06
C SER A 60 -0.90 1.14 4.90
N SER A 61 -1.64 2.22 4.63
CA SER A 61 -1.32 3.14 3.54
C SER A 61 -0.70 4.43 4.07
N PRO A 62 0.49 4.81 3.60
CA PRO A 62 1.14 6.04 4.06
C PRO A 62 0.66 7.28 3.31
N GLU A 63 -0.14 7.14 2.25
CA GLU A 63 -0.30 8.18 1.24
C GLU A 63 -1.70 8.78 1.17
N ILE A 64 -1.76 10.13 1.27
CA ILE A 64 -2.86 10.93 0.74
C ILE A 64 -2.34 11.63 -0.51
N LEU A 65 -3.04 11.47 -1.65
CA LEU A 65 -2.71 12.21 -2.86
C LEU A 65 -3.10 13.68 -2.74
N VAL A 66 -4.33 13.97 -2.36
CA VAL A 66 -4.86 15.32 -2.22
C VAL A 66 -5.86 15.35 -1.07
N ARG A 67 -5.74 16.37 -0.23
CA ARG A 67 -6.72 16.65 0.83
C ARG A 67 -7.26 18.07 0.67
N LEU A 68 -8.57 18.21 0.65
CA LEU A 68 -9.26 19.50 0.75
C LEU A 68 -9.89 19.62 2.15
N ARG A 69 -9.49 20.64 2.90
CA ARG A 69 -10.12 21.01 4.18
C ARG A 69 -10.25 22.52 4.26
N LYS A 70 -11.47 23.01 4.55
CA LYS A 70 -11.74 24.44 4.77
C LYS A 70 -11.10 25.32 3.68
N ASN A 71 -11.35 25.03 2.42
CA ASN A 71 -10.78 25.72 1.26
C ASN A 71 -9.25 25.68 1.13
N LYS A 72 -8.58 24.83 1.92
CA LYS A 72 -7.13 24.61 1.83
C LYS A 72 -6.85 23.26 1.16
N ILE A 73 -6.17 23.31 0.03
CA ILE A 73 -5.71 22.11 -0.68
C ILE A 73 -4.33 21.76 -0.15
N THR A 74 -4.16 20.53 0.30
CA THR A 74 -2.86 19.97 0.69
C THR A 74 -2.51 18.86 -0.26
N ILE A 75 -1.38 18.96 -0.94
CA ILE A 75 -0.83 17.94 -1.82
C ILE A 75 0.39 17.35 -1.11
N PHE A 76 0.39 16.02 -0.97
CA PHE A 76 1.54 15.31 -0.42
C PHE A 76 2.30 14.68 -1.57
N THR A 77 3.51 15.19 -1.82
CA THR A 77 4.44 14.54 -2.74
C THR A 77 5.41 13.72 -1.90
N ILE A 78 5.31 12.41 -2.01
CA ILE A 78 6.27 11.53 -1.33
C ILE A 78 7.43 11.27 -2.29
N ILE A 79 8.48 12.04 -2.13
CA ILE A 79 9.79 11.67 -2.66
C ILE A 79 10.39 10.68 -1.66
N LYS A 80 10.14 9.40 -1.85
CA LYS A 80 10.64 8.42 -0.90
C LYS A 80 11.53 7.36 -1.53
N LYS A 81 12.75 7.32 -1.03
CA LYS A 81 13.75 6.32 -1.42
C LYS A 81 13.41 4.87 -1.00
N ARG A 82 12.46 4.64 -0.11
CA ARG A 82 12.04 3.28 0.32
C ARG A 82 10.67 3.32 1.00
N PHE A 83 9.62 2.93 0.29
CA PHE A 83 8.40 2.44 0.93
C PHE A 83 7.83 1.24 0.18
N LEU A 84 7.75 0.14 0.87
CA LEU A 84 7.00 -1.03 0.46
C LEU A 84 5.58 -0.88 1.04
N SER A 85 4.60 -0.58 0.20
CA SER A 85 3.22 -0.78 0.57
C SER A 85 2.97 -2.28 0.63
N LYS A 86 2.71 -2.80 1.81
CA LYS A 86 2.30 -4.20 1.97
C LYS A 86 0.78 -4.24 2.06
N MET A 87 0.13 -4.61 0.99
CA MET A 87 -1.24 -5.10 1.04
C MET A 87 -1.20 -6.59 1.35
N VAL A 88 -1.86 -6.98 2.41
CA VAL A 88 -2.05 -8.39 2.76
C VAL A 88 -3.53 -8.69 2.55
N SER A 89 -3.85 -9.52 1.58
CA SER A 89 -5.18 -10.11 1.40
C SER A 89 -5.17 -11.48 2.06
N CYS A 90 -6.10 -11.67 2.99
CA CYS A 90 -6.31 -12.95 3.67
C CYS A 90 -7.61 -13.56 3.13
N THR A 91 -7.49 -14.67 2.47
CA THR A 91 -8.61 -15.57 2.13
C THR A 91 -8.67 -16.73 3.07
#